data_09217a4d069bc3dfc0154ad451e852d3
#
_entry.id   09217a4d069bc3dfc0154ad451e852d3
#
_cell.length_a   1.000
_cell.length_b   1.000
_cell.length_c   1.000
_cell.angle_alpha   90.00
_cell.angle_beta   90.00
_cell.angle_gamma   90.00
#
_symmetry.space_group_name_H-M   'P 1'
#
loop_
_entity.id
_entity.type
_entity.pdbx_description
1 polymer ?
#
loop_
_entity_poly.entity_id
_entity_poly.type
_entity_poly.pdbx_seq_one_letter_code
_entity_poly.pdbx_strand_id
1 'polypeptide(L)'
;MSYRKFIPGLLFGLVVALGSAHAQTATKIVVPFAAGGGTDQYVRILAAELTKRGTQIIVENKPGASGIVAADYVARSRPDGLTVLVSSLGTLANNTVLYEKLPYDPNKDFAPVTQIAYQPAIIVGRADLPYQNIKEMVAYAKANPGKINRGSPGAAILTNLAPMSFEKTVGISTTHIPFNGDAPAVQALLGGQIDIHGTSVTGSLPHIRSGKLRVLGVMDSRRLPQVPEAPTFKEMGYDLEATLWYSLSVPSATPKDAIDRLNKAVNQVIADPEFVTKARAVGMEPRGGTPEELAKFVRAEHDRWVPLLQSLNLPKQVH
;
A
#
# COMPACT_ATOMS: atom_id res chain seq x y z
N MET A 1 22.49 -15.24 -90.73
CA MET A 1 21.63 -14.14 -90.30
C MET A 1 20.80 -14.65 -89.12
N SER A 2 21.19 -14.32 -87.91
CA SER A 2 20.54 -14.79 -86.67
C SER A 2 19.95 -13.59 -85.89
N TYR A 3 18.66 -13.56 -85.80
CA TYR A 3 17.94 -12.50 -85.06
C TYR A 3 17.87 -12.90 -83.56
N ARG A 4 18.60 -12.14 -82.72
CA ARG A 4 18.44 -12.21 -81.23
C ARG A 4 17.23 -11.37 -80.86
N LYS A 5 16.21 -12.01 -80.30
CA LYS A 5 15.05 -11.33 -79.64
C LYS A 5 15.44 -10.88 -78.27
N PHE A 6 15.35 -9.57 -77.99
CA PHE A 6 15.44 -8.98 -76.68
C PHE A 6 14.08 -9.10 -75.96
N ILE A 7 14.11 -9.68 -74.77
CA ILE A 7 12.95 -9.68 -73.82
C ILE A 7 13.19 -8.60 -72.78
N PRO A 8 12.33 -7.58 -72.62
CA PRO A 8 12.45 -6.63 -71.54
C PRO A 8 11.97 -7.26 -70.20
N GLY A 9 12.88 -7.38 -69.27
CA GLY A 9 12.59 -7.85 -67.92
C GLY A 9 11.72 -6.86 -67.16
N LEU A 10 10.56 -7.31 -66.73
CA LEU A 10 9.64 -6.59 -65.84
C LEU A 10 10.20 -6.64 -64.42
N LEU A 11 10.79 -5.53 -63.93
CA LEU A 11 11.17 -5.39 -62.52
C LEU A 11 9.87 -5.13 -61.71
N PHE A 12 9.37 -6.18 -61.06
CA PHE A 12 8.30 -6.10 -60.08
C PHE A 12 8.91 -5.58 -58.76
N GLY A 13 8.76 -4.27 -58.50
CA GLY A 13 9.15 -3.63 -57.26
C GLY A 13 8.27 -4.11 -56.10
N LEU A 14 8.80 -5.01 -55.28
CA LEU A 14 8.18 -5.46 -54.05
C LEU A 14 8.28 -4.30 -52.99
N VAL A 15 7.26 -3.47 -52.90
CA VAL A 15 7.11 -2.51 -51.81
C VAL A 15 6.75 -3.29 -50.52
N VAL A 16 7.75 -3.63 -49.73
CA VAL A 16 7.56 -4.12 -48.36
C VAL A 16 7.06 -2.94 -47.54
N ALA A 17 5.74 -2.88 -47.31
CA ALA A 17 5.13 -2.02 -46.32
C ALA A 17 5.62 -2.48 -44.93
N LEU A 18 6.69 -1.87 -44.43
CA LEU A 18 7.08 -1.93 -43.03
C LEU A 18 5.95 -1.30 -42.21
N GLY A 19 4.94 -2.11 -41.88
CA GLY A 19 4.00 -1.77 -40.83
C GLY A 19 4.81 -1.53 -39.59
N SER A 20 4.90 -0.28 -39.15
CA SER A 20 5.43 0.11 -37.84
C SER A 20 4.58 -0.62 -36.79
N ALA A 21 5.02 -1.81 -36.36
CA ALA A 21 4.52 -2.42 -35.17
C ALA A 21 4.80 -1.41 -34.04
N HIS A 22 3.82 -0.62 -33.69
CA HIS A 22 3.86 0.15 -32.46
C HIS A 22 3.94 -0.89 -31.35
N ALA A 23 5.16 -1.18 -30.89
CA ALA A 23 5.35 -1.94 -29.67
C ALA A 23 4.57 -1.19 -28.59
N GLN A 24 3.43 -1.73 -28.19
CA GLN A 24 2.58 -1.14 -27.18
C GLN A 24 3.41 -1.06 -25.91
N THR A 25 3.87 0.14 -25.57
CA THR A 25 4.81 0.37 -24.48
C THR A 25 4.08 0.09 -23.18
N ALA A 26 4.47 -0.98 -22.48
CA ALA A 26 3.83 -1.39 -21.24
C ALA A 26 4.14 -0.41 -20.13
N THR A 27 3.13 -0.02 -19.37
CA THR A 27 3.31 0.74 -18.13
C THR A 27 3.72 -0.21 -17.01
N LYS A 28 4.82 0.10 -16.33
CA LYS A 28 5.32 -0.65 -15.19
C LYS A 28 4.80 -0.05 -13.89
N ILE A 29 4.08 -0.84 -13.10
CA ILE A 29 3.69 -0.48 -11.74
C ILE A 29 4.68 -1.14 -10.77
N VAL A 30 5.45 -0.32 -10.07
CA VAL A 30 6.48 -0.76 -9.12
C VAL A 30 5.86 -0.82 -7.73
N VAL A 31 5.84 -2.02 -7.15
CA VAL A 31 5.27 -2.30 -5.82
C VAL A 31 6.40 -2.41 -4.80
N PRO A 32 6.41 -1.58 -3.73
CA PRO A 32 7.49 -1.55 -2.73
C PRO A 32 7.41 -2.69 -1.70
N PHE A 33 6.58 -3.69 -1.96
CA PHE A 33 6.34 -4.82 -1.05
C PHE A 33 6.62 -6.15 -1.74
N ALA A 34 6.83 -7.20 -0.93
CA ALA A 34 7.03 -8.54 -1.44
C ALA A 34 5.80 -9.05 -2.22
N ALA A 35 6.05 -9.87 -3.23
CA ALA A 35 5.01 -10.51 -4.01
C ALA A 35 4.12 -11.41 -3.12
N GLY A 36 2.84 -11.51 -3.46
CA GLY A 36 1.84 -12.33 -2.75
C GLY A 36 1.21 -11.66 -1.52
N GLY A 37 1.71 -10.50 -1.07
CA GLY A 37 1.05 -9.71 -0.03
C GLY A 37 -0.24 -9.02 -0.53
N GLY A 38 -1.07 -8.53 0.39
CA GLY A 38 -2.36 -7.91 0.06
C GLY A 38 -2.26 -6.76 -0.95
N THR A 39 -1.25 -5.90 -0.80
CA THR A 39 -1.00 -4.80 -1.76
C THR A 39 -0.62 -5.33 -3.14
N ASP A 40 0.23 -6.35 -3.23
CA ASP A 40 0.62 -6.96 -4.50
C ASP A 40 -0.59 -7.61 -5.19
N GLN A 41 -1.39 -8.36 -4.46
CA GLN A 41 -2.63 -8.96 -4.98
C GLN A 41 -3.59 -7.90 -5.52
N TYR A 42 -3.81 -6.81 -4.77
CA TYR A 42 -4.65 -5.70 -5.21
C TYR A 42 -4.13 -5.05 -6.50
N VAL A 43 -2.83 -4.75 -6.55
CA VAL A 43 -2.20 -4.13 -7.72
C VAL A 43 -2.27 -5.05 -8.94
N ARG A 44 -2.15 -6.37 -8.77
CA ARG A 44 -2.32 -7.34 -9.87
C ARG A 44 -3.75 -7.41 -10.37
N ILE A 45 -4.75 -7.31 -9.49
CA ILE A 45 -6.17 -7.20 -9.88
C ILE A 45 -6.38 -5.91 -10.69
N LEU A 46 -5.86 -4.77 -10.21
CA LEU A 46 -5.91 -3.48 -10.91
C LEU A 46 -5.23 -3.56 -12.30
N ALA A 47 -4.03 -4.15 -12.35
CA ALA A 47 -3.27 -4.33 -13.58
C ALA A 47 -4.02 -5.19 -14.61
N ALA A 48 -4.65 -6.27 -14.18
CA ALA A 48 -5.45 -7.13 -15.05
C ALA A 48 -6.65 -6.39 -15.65
N GLU A 49 -7.37 -5.59 -14.86
CA GLU A 49 -8.51 -4.81 -15.34
C GLU A 49 -8.08 -3.66 -16.27
N LEU A 50 -6.95 -2.99 -15.98
CA LEU A 50 -6.35 -2.00 -16.88
C LEU A 50 -5.95 -2.62 -18.22
N THR A 51 -5.35 -3.82 -18.19
CA THR A 51 -4.93 -4.54 -19.41
C THR A 51 -6.12 -4.94 -20.26
N LYS A 52 -7.22 -5.42 -19.68
CA LYS A 52 -8.48 -5.69 -20.39
C LYS A 52 -9.04 -4.44 -21.10
N ARG A 53 -8.75 -3.25 -20.57
CA ARG A 53 -9.18 -1.95 -21.12
C ARG A 53 -8.16 -1.33 -22.07
N GLY A 54 -7.14 -2.09 -22.49
CA GLY A 54 -6.16 -1.70 -23.52
C GLY A 54 -4.89 -1.03 -22.98
N THR A 55 -4.70 -0.93 -21.66
CA THR A 55 -3.46 -0.41 -21.08
C THR A 55 -2.58 -1.58 -20.64
N GLN A 56 -1.52 -1.88 -21.38
CA GLN A 56 -0.58 -2.96 -21.01
C GLN A 56 0.14 -2.61 -19.71
N ILE A 57 -0.01 -3.47 -18.69
CA ILE A 57 0.60 -3.26 -17.36
C ILE A 57 1.52 -4.42 -17.01
N ILE A 58 2.71 -4.07 -16.50
CA ILE A 58 3.64 -4.99 -15.85
C ILE A 58 3.74 -4.62 -14.37
N VAL A 59 3.55 -5.59 -13.49
CA VAL A 59 3.74 -5.40 -12.03
C VAL A 59 5.12 -5.90 -11.65
N GLU A 60 5.95 -5.01 -11.09
CA GLU A 60 7.31 -5.31 -10.63
C GLU A 60 7.43 -5.06 -9.12
N ASN A 61 7.75 -6.09 -8.34
CA ASN A 61 7.98 -5.95 -6.91
C ASN A 61 9.45 -5.57 -6.63
N LYS A 62 9.66 -4.49 -5.89
CA LYS A 62 10.97 -4.02 -5.40
C LYS A 62 10.89 -3.76 -3.89
N PRO A 63 10.85 -4.82 -3.06
CA PRO A 63 10.82 -4.67 -1.62
C PRO A 63 12.17 -4.20 -1.09
N GLY A 64 12.17 -3.61 0.09
CA GLY A 64 13.37 -3.24 0.85
C GLY A 64 13.30 -1.84 1.46
N ALA A 65 13.92 -1.70 2.62
CA ALA A 65 14.09 -0.45 3.37
C ALA A 65 12.80 0.40 3.43
N SER A 66 11.69 -0.19 3.89
CA SER A 66 10.38 0.48 3.98
C SER A 66 9.91 1.13 2.67
N GLY A 67 10.26 0.51 1.51
CA GLY A 67 9.89 0.97 0.18
C GLY A 67 10.86 1.97 -0.46
N ILE A 68 11.96 2.32 0.20
CA ILE A 68 12.99 3.24 -0.34
C ILE A 68 13.55 2.72 -1.67
N VAL A 69 13.82 1.41 -1.77
CA VAL A 69 14.35 0.80 -3.00
C VAL A 69 13.43 1.06 -4.22
N ALA A 70 12.13 0.89 -4.04
CA ALA A 70 11.15 1.16 -5.09
C ALA A 70 11.02 2.65 -5.41
N ALA A 71 10.99 3.49 -4.38
CA ALA A 71 10.85 4.94 -4.53
C ALA A 71 12.06 5.54 -5.25
N ASP A 72 13.28 5.19 -4.86
CA ASP A 72 14.51 5.63 -5.54
C ASP A 72 14.56 5.19 -7.00
N TYR A 73 14.20 3.93 -7.28
CA TYR A 73 14.12 3.42 -8.64
C TYR A 73 13.17 4.22 -9.52
N VAL A 74 11.96 4.55 -9.02
CA VAL A 74 10.98 5.32 -9.79
C VAL A 74 11.39 6.79 -9.90
N ALA A 75 11.90 7.42 -8.83
CA ALA A 75 12.37 8.80 -8.88
C ALA A 75 13.42 9.04 -9.97
N ARG A 76 14.27 8.05 -10.23
CA ARG A 76 15.32 8.10 -11.28
C ARG A 76 14.86 7.61 -12.65
N SER A 77 13.63 7.15 -12.79
CA SER A 77 13.10 6.66 -14.05
C SER A 77 12.82 7.80 -15.03
N ARG A 78 12.68 7.46 -16.32
CA ARG A 78 12.28 8.44 -17.34
C ARG A 78 10.90 9.00 -17.00
N PRO A 79 10.70 10.33 -17.11
CA PRO A 79 9.42 10.97 -16.80
C PRO A 79 8.43 10.89 -17.98
N ASP A 80 8.24 9.69 -18.53
CA ASP A 80 7.36 9.41 -19.67
C ASP A 80 5.98 8.86 -19.24
N GLY A 81 5.74 8.70 -17.94
CA GLY A 81 4.51 8.15 -17.39
C GLY A 81 4.42 6.63 -17.46
N LEU A 82 5.49 5.94 -17.89
CA LEU A 82 5.50 4.48 -18.06
C LEU A 82 6.10 3.74 -16.86
N THR A 83 6.65 4.45 -15.88
CA THR A 83 7.13 3.87 -14.62
C THR A 83 6.41 4.54 -13.46
N VAL A 84 5.62 3.77 -12.73
CA VAL A 84 4.67 4.26 -11.73
C VAL A 84 4.97 3.60 -10.39
N LEU A 85 5.08 4.38 -9.32
CA LEU A 85 5.27 3.89 -7.95
C LEU A 85 3.91 3.62 -7.30
N VAL A 86 3.75 2.48 -6.67
CA VAL A 86 2.75 2.33 -5.60
C VAL A 86 3.29 3.02 -4.36
N SER A 87 2.81 4.20 -4.09
CA SER A 87 3.24 5.02 -2.96
C SER A 87 2.35 4.84 -1.73
N SER A 88 2.89 5.16 -0.58
CA SER A 88 2.25 5.01 0.73
C SER A 88 2.75 6.09 1.70
N LEU A 89 2.18 6.14 2.90
CA LEU A 89 2.67 7.01 3.98
C LEU A 89 4.16 6.82 4.24
N GLY A 90 4.67 5.58 4.18
CA GLY A 90 6.09 5.28 4.36
C GLY A 90 6.95 6.02 3.34
N THR A 91 6.67 5.82 2.05
CA THR A 91 7.48 6.36 0.96
C THR A 91 7.35 7.87 0.77
N LEU A 92 6.18 8.45 1.08
CA LEU A 92 5.92 9.87 0.85
C LEU A 92 6.03 10.78 2.09
N ALA A 93 6.14 10.20 3.30
CA ALA A 93 6.24 10.99 4.53
C ALA A 93 7.17 10.36 5.59
N ASN A 94 6.83 9.20 6.16
CA ASN A 94 7.47 8.66 7.36
C ASN A 94 8.98 8.43 7.22
N ASN A 95 9.44 8.01 6.04
CA ASN A 95 10.85 7.72 5.80
C ASN A 95 11.74 8.96 5.98
N THR A 96 11.21 10.17 5.81
CA THR A 96 11.94 11.43 6.06
C THR A 96 12.40 11.60 7.52
N VAL A 97 11.67 10.97 8.44
CA VAL A 97 11.97 11.01 9.89
C VAL A 97 12.76 9.78 10.32
N LEU A 98 12.41 8.62 9.76
CA LEU A 98 12.88 7.32 10.24
C LEU A 98 14.27 6.93 9.71
N TYR A 99 14.70 7.54 8.62
CA TYR A 99 16.00 7.28 8.02
C TYR A 99 16.94 8.50 8.12
N GLU A 100 18.23 8.24 8.31
CA GLU A 100 19.23 9.32 8.38
C GLU A 100 19.36 10.05 7.05
N LYS A 101 19.28 9.30 5.95
CA LYS A 101 19.42 9.81 4.59
C LYS A 101 18.49 9.08 3.63
N LEU A 102 17.76 9.83 2.84
CA LEU A 102 16.96 9.29 1.73
C LEU A 102 17.66 9.57 0.40
N PRO A 103 17.64 8.61 -0.55
CA PRO A 103 18.15 8.80 -1.90
C PRO A 103 17.21 9.59 -2.81
N TYR A 104 16.02 9.97 -2.32
CA TYR A 104 15.01 10.76 -3.02
C TYR A 104 14.38 11.80 -2.08
N ASP A 105 13.75 12.83 -2.65
CA ASP A 105 12.96 13.84 -1.94
C ASP A 105 11.47 13.58 -2.25
N PRO A 106 10.64 13.12 -1.28
CA PRO A 106 9.24 12.80 -1.55
C PRO A 106 8.41 13.99 -2.04
N ASN A 107 8.82 15.22 -1.72
CA ASN A 107 8.11 16.44 -2.10
C ASN A 107 8.51 16.98 -3.48
N LYS A 108 9.69 16.58 -4.01
CA LYS A 108 10.24 17.12 -5.27
C LYS A 108 10.30 16.10 -6.39
N ASP A 109 10.51 14.81 -6.05
CA ASP A 109 10.83 13.80 -7.06
C ASP A 109 9.59 13.09 -7.60
N PHE A 110 8.41 13.31 -7.00
CA PHE A 110 7.18 12.66 -7.43
C PHE A 110 6.05 13.62 -7.75
N ALA A 111 5.30 13.29 -8.79
CA ALA A 111 3.99 13.86 -9.09
C ALA A 111 2.88 12.85 -8.71
N PRO A 112 1.82 13.29 -8.02
CA PRO A 112 0.70 12.43 -7.67
C PRO A 112 -0.13 12.08 -8.90
N VAL A 113 -0.67 10.84 -8.95
CA VAL A 113 -1.61 10.40 -9.99
C VAL A 113 -3.01 10.23 -9.41
N THR A 114 -3.19 9.31 -8.49
CA THR A 114 -4.47 9.05 -7.81
C THR A 114 -4.25 8.18 -6.59
N GLN A 115 -5.13 8.27 -5.61
CA GLN A 115 -5.26 7.23 -4.59
C GLN A 115 -5.83 5.97 -5.24
N ILE A 116 -5.40 4.77 -4.82
CA ILE A 116 -5.91 3.53 -5.39
C ILE A 116 -6.67 2.70 -4.38
N ALA A 117 -6.24 2.69 -3.13
CA ALA A 117 -6.89 1.93 -2.07
C ALA A 117 -6.59 2.52 -0.70
N TYR A 118 -7.41 2.13 0.25
CA TYR A 118 -7.12 2.29 1.67
C TYR A 118 -7.51 1.02 2.44
N GLN A 119 -6.94 0.90 3.64
CA GLN A 119 -7.16 -0.24 4.51
C GLN A 119 -7.00 0.21 5.95
N PRO A 120 -8.07 0.22 6.75
CA PRO A 120 -7.97 0.57 8.15
C PRO A 120 -7.04 -0.37 8.92
N ALA A 121 -6.26 0.18 9.83
CA ALA A 121 -5.52 -0.60 10.78
C ALA A 121 -6.49 -1.20 11.82
N ILE A 122 -6.12 -2.38 12.30
CA ILE A 122 -6.85 -3.08 13.35
C ILE A 122 -5.87 -3.56 14.42
N ILE A 123 -6.37 -3.82 15.61
CA ILE A 123 -5.68 -4.66 16.58
C ILE A 123 -6.41 -6.00 16.65
N VAL A 124 -5.67 -7.06 16.39
CA VAL A 124 -6.14 -8.44 16.60
C VAL A 124 -5.48 -9.04 17.84
N GLY A 125 -6.18 -9.90 18.52
CA GLY A 125 -5.68 -10.69 19.65
C GLY A 125 -6.06 -12.15 19.51
N ARG A 126 -5.41 -13.01 20.30
CA ARG A 126 -5.85 -14.41 20.43
C ARG A 126 -7.26 -14.47 21.04
N ALA A 127 -8.02 -15.48 20.68
CA ALA A 127 -9.40 -15.63 21.15
C ALA A 127 -9.50 -16.00 22.65
N ASP A 128 -8.42 -16.54 23.24
CA ASP A 128 -8.34 -16.98 24.64
C ASP A 128 -7.93 -15.89 25.64
N LEU A 129 -7.69 -14.66 25.18
CA LEU A 129 -7.30 -13.54 26.04
C LEU A 129 -8.43 -13.12 26.99
N PRO A 130 -8.10 -12.62 28.19
CA PRO A 130 -9.09 -12.19 29.19
C PRO A 130 -9.82 -10.89 28.85
N TYR A 131 -9.62 -10.34 27.66
CA TYR A 131 -10.27 -9.15 27.13
C TYR A 131 -10.72 -9.37 25.67
N GLN A 132 -11.87 -8.78 25.33
CA GLN A 132 -12.54 -9.05 24.04
C GLN A 132 -12.52 -7.85 23.09
N ASN A 133 -12.16 -6.68 23.60
CA ASN A 133 -12.12 -5.41 22.86
C ASN A 133 -11.06 -4.48 23.46
N ILE A 134 -10.80 -3.35 22.77
CA ILE A 134 -9.79 -2.36 23.20
C ILE A 134 -10.10 -1.79 24.57
N LYS A 135 -11.36 -1.54 24.93
CA LYS A 135 -11.73 -0.98 26.22
C LYS A 135 -11.34 -1.90 27.38
N GLU A 136 -11.62 -3.18 27.23
CA GLU A 136 -11.25 -4.22 28.19
C GLU A 136 -9.73 -4.43 28.21
N MET A 137 -9.06 -4.42 27.04
CA MET A 137 -7.61 -4.49 26.93
C MET A 137 -6.93 -3.34 27.69
N VAL A 138 -7.43 -2.10 27.55
CA VAL A 138 -6.91 -0.95 28.28
C VAL A 138 -7.06 -1.13 29.79
N ALA A 139 -8.22 -1.61 30.26
CA ALA A 139 -8.43 -1.89 31.67
C ALA A 139 -7.45 -2.96 32.19
N TYR A 140 -7.27 -4.05 31.43
CA TYR A 140 -6.31 -5.10 31.75
C TYR A 140 -4.86 -4.58 31.77
N ALA A 141 -4.45 -3.79 30.77
CA ALA A 141 -3.10 -3.23 30.69
C ALA A 141 -2.79 -2.27 31.85
N LYS A 142 -3.76 -1.49 32.31
CA LYS A 142 -3.62 -0.61 33.49
C LYS A 142 -3.38 -1.40 34.77
N ALA A 143 -4.07 -2.53 34.92
CA ALA A 143 -3.89 -3.44 36.06
C ALA A 143 -2.61 -4.28 35.96
N ASN A 144 -2.08 -4.49 34.75
CA ASN A 144 -0.95 -5.37 34.46
C ASN A 144 0.07 -4.68 33.51
N PRO A 145 0.78 -3.62 33.96
CA PRO A 145 1.70 -2.88 33.10
C PRO A 145 2.78 -3.78 32.48
N GLY A 146 3.00 -3.66 31.17
CA GLY A 146 4.03 -4.40 30.43
C GLY A 146 3.76 -5.88 30.21
N LYS A 147 2.63 -6.44 30.65
CA LYS A 147 2.30 -7.87 30.51
C LYS A 147 1.75 -8.25 29.14
N ILE A 148 1.29 -7.28 28.35
CA ILE A 148 0.80 -7.54 26.99
C ILE A 148 1.97 -7.47 26.01
N ASN A 149 2.24 -8.57 25.32
CA ASN A 149 3.21 -8.63 24.22
C ASN A 149 2.50 -8.22 22.93
N ARG A 150 2.91 -7.10 22.33
CA ARG A 150 2.32 -6.56 21.10
C ARG A 150 3.26 -6.73 19.92
N GLY A 151 2.85 -7.51 18.92
CA GLY A 151 3.56 -7.63 17.66
C GLY A 151 3.25 -6.51 16.67
N SER A 152 4.17 -6.26 15.74
CA SER A 152 3.94 -5.46 14.55
C SER A 152 4.76 -5.97 13.36
N PRO A 153 4.33 -5.71 12.11
CA PRO A 153 5.09 -6.13 10.94
C PRO A 153 6.34 -5.27 10.66
N GLY A 154 6.68 -4.39 11.58
CA GLY A 154 7.87 -3.52 11.54
C GLY A 154 7.72 -2.36 12.51
N ALA A 155 8.85 -1.85 13.00
CA ALA A 155 8.87 -0.80 14.02
C ALA A 155 8.30 0.54 13.51
N ALA A 156 8.54 0.85 12.24
CA ALA A 156 8.32 2.17 11.63
C ALA A 156 7.03 2.30 10.82
N ILE A 157 6.18 1.29 10.81
CA ILE A 157 4.94 1.29 10.00
C ILE A 157 3.73 1.72 10.82
N LEU A 158 2.71 2.22 10.13
CA LEU A 158 1.52 2.80 10.74
C LEU A 158 0.82 1.86 11.73
N THR A 159 0.78 0.56 11.42
CA THR A 159 0.17 -0.46 12.30
C THR A 159 0.92 -0.69 13.62
N ASN A 160 2.14 -0.15 13.76
CA ASN A 160 2.86 -0.03 15.02
C ASN A 160 2.71 1.36 15.64
N LEU A 161 2.84 2.41 14.83
CA LEU A 161 2.89 3.80 15.30
C LEU A 161 1.55 4.26 15.89
N ALA A 162 0.43 3.85 15.27
CA ALA A 162 -0.88 4.19 15.77
C ALA A 162 -1.18 3.55 17.15
N PRO A 163 -0.95 2.23 17.37
CA PRO A 163 -1.02 1.65 18.70
C PRO A 163 -0.08 2.32 19.72
N MET A 164 1.17 2.64 19.36
CA MET A 164 2.09 3.34 20.26
C MET A 164 1.56 4.72 20.69
N SER A 165 1.03 5.48 19.74
CA SER A 165 0.38 6.78 20.02
C SER A 165 -0.82 6.61 20.95
N PHE A 166 -1.64 5.60 20.68
CA PHE A 166 -2.79 5.28 21.52
C PHE A 166 -2.37 4.91 22.95
N GLU A 167 -1.40 4.01 23.10
CA GLU A 167 -0.87 3.60 24.40
C GLU A 167 -0.41 4.80 25.24
N LYS A 168 0.31 5.74 24.61
CA LYS A 168 0.74 6.99 25.24
C LYS A 168 -0.46 7.85 25.67
N THR A 169 -1.48 7.97 24.81
CA THR A 169 -2.66 8.79 25.09
C THR A 169 -3.49 8.25 26.25
N VAL A 170 -3.65 6.92 26.35
CA VAL A 170 -4.47 6.29 27.40
C VAL A 170 -3.68 5.90 28.65
N GLY A 171 -2.36 6.10 28.64
CA GLY A 171 -1.47 5.85 29.78
C GLY A 171 -1.30 4.35 30.08
N ILE A 172 -1.11 3.52 29.04
CA ILE A 172 -0.78 2.10 29.18
C ILE A 172 0.57 1.80 28.55
N SER A 173 1.14 0.63 28.90
CA SER A 173 2.38 0.15 28.32
C SER A 173 2.22 -1.32 27.90
N THR A 174 2.64 -1.64 26.67
CA THR A 174 2.78 -2.99 26.15
C THR A 174 4.26 -3.27 25.82
N THR A 175 4.64 -4.54 25.78
CA THR A 175 5.97 -4.93 25.30
C THR A 175 5.92 -5.12 23.79
N HIS A 176 6.57 -4.21 23.04
CA HIS A 176 6.58 -4.25 21.57
C HIS A 176 7.61 -5.26 21.04
N ILE A 177 7.17 -6.14 20.14
CA ILE A 177 8.01 -7.15 19.47
C ILE A 177 7.86 -6.97 17.95
N PRO A 178 8.88 -6.42 17.26
CA PRO A 178 8.85 -6.22 15.82
C PRO A 178 9.12 -7.53 15.07
N PHE A 179 8.44 -7.73 13.94
CA PHE A 179 8.63 -8.83 13.02
C PHE A 179 9.00 -8.33 11.63
N ASN A 180 9.61 -9.18 10.82
CA ASN A 180 9.92 -8.88 9.42
C ASN A 180 8.69 -9.14 8.52
N GLY A 181 7.61 -8.39 8.75
CA GLY A 181 6.36 -8.50 7.99
C GLY A 181 5.21 -9.10 8.80
N ASP A 182 4.04 -9.06 8.18
CA ASP A 182 2.77 -9.44 8.83
C ASP A 182 2.65 -10.96 9.05
N ALA A 183 3.04 -11.76 8.08
CA ALA A 183 2.90 -13.22 8.17
C ALA A 183 3.64 -13.85 9.36
N PRO A 184 4.92 -13.55 9.64
CA PRO A 184 5.60 -14.08 10.83
C PRO A 184 4.98 -13.56 12.14
N ALA A 185 4.47 -12.32 12.18
CA ALA A 185 3.79 -11.80 13.35
C ALA A 185 2.47 -12.53 13.63
N VAL A 186 1.68 -12.82 12.58
CA VAL A 186 0.45 -13.62 12.69
C VAL A 186 0.75 -15.04 13.18
N GLN A 187 1.82 -15.68 12.70
CA GLN A 187 2.23 -16.99 13.20
C GLN A 187 2.64 -16.95 14.69
N ALA A 188 3.39 -15.91 15.09
CA ALA A 188 3.76 -15.71 16.50
C ALA A 188 2.53 -15.48 17.38
N LEU A 189 1.51 -14.76 16.88
CA LEU A 189 0.23 -14.56 17.56
C LEU A 189 -0.53 -15.88 17.74
N LEU A 190 -0.64 -16.68 16.69
CA LEU A 190 -1.29 -17.99 16.73
C LEU A 190 -0.56 -18.98 17.65
N GLY A 191 0.78 -18.86 17.72
CA GLY A 191 1.63 -19.67 18.60
C GLY A 191 1.71 -19.19 20.05
N GLY A 192 1.03 -18.09 20.42
CA GLY A 192 1.04 -17.53 21.77
C GLY A 192 2.33 -16.85 22.20
N GLN A 193 3.25 -16.56 21.27
CA GLN A 193 4.48 -15.79 21.55
C GLN A 193 4.19 -14.30 21.76
N ILE A 194 3.12 -13.78 21.15
CA ILE A 194 2.57 -12.47 21.38
C ILE A 194 1.08 -12.57 21.69
N ASP A 195 0.53 -11.55 22.34
CA ASP A 195 -0.86 -11.51 22.77
C ASP A 195 -1.74 -10.78 21.77
N ILE A 196 -1.26 -9.65 21.26
CA ILE A 196 -1.96 -8.82 20.28
C ILE A 196 -1.04 -8.43 19.14
N HIS A 197 -1.65 -8.07 18.01
CA HIS A 197 -0.92 -7.65 16.80
C HIS A 197 -1.60 -6.46 16.14
N GLY A 198 -0.83 -5.40 15.90
CA GLY A 198 -1.26 -4.27 15.07
C GLY A 198 -1.06 -4.58 13.60
N THR A 199 -2.14 -4.67 12.83
CA THR A 199 -2.12 -5.13 11.45
C THR A 199 -3.26 -4.53 10.62
N SER A 200 -3.48 -5.05 9.45
CA SER A 200 -4.70 -4.89 8.66
C SER A 200 -5.52 -6.18 8.64
N VAL A 201 -6.79 -6.09 8.22
CA VAL A 201 -7.68 -7.27 8.25
C VAL A 201 -7.22 -8.40 7.33
N THR A 202 -6.53 -8.08 6.22
CA THR A 202 -6.23 -9.02 5.12
C THR A 202 -5.47 -10.25 5.58
N GLY A 203 -4.34 -10.08 6.25
CA GLY A 203 -3.48 -11.19 6.68
C GLY A 203 -4.08 -12.04 7.79
N SER A 204 -5.00 -11.49 8.58
CA SER A 204 -5.60 -12.16 9.74
C SER A 204 -7.00 -12.71 9.47
N LEU A 205 -7.65 -12.33 8.36
CA LEU A 205 -9.06 -12.67 8.08
C LEU A 205 -9.39 -14.18 8.14
N PRO A 206 -8.59 -15.10 7.57
CA PRO A 206 -8.86 -16.55 7.69
C PRO A 206 -8.88 -17.03 9.14
N HIS A 207 -8.00 -16.47 9.97
CA HIS A 207 -7.88 -16.85 11.39
C HIS A 207 -8.96 -16.21 12.26
N ILE A 208 -9.43 -15.02 11.89
CA ILE A 208 -10.61 -14.37 12.51
C ILE A 208 -11.87 -15.20 12.20
N ARG A 209 -12.08 -15.57 10.94
CA ARG A 209 -13.24 -16.40 10.52
C ARG A 209 -13.25 -17.78 11.15
N SER A 210 -12.08 -18.37 11.41
CA SER A 210 -11.97 -19.64 12.12
C SER A 210 -12.07 -19.53 13.65
N GLY A 211 -12.25 -18.32 14.20
CA GLY A 211 -12.35 -18.07 15.64
C GLY A 211 -11.05 -18.20 16.42
N LYS A 212 -9.90 -18.38 15.75
CA LYS A 212 -8.58 -18.44 16.42
C LYS A 212 -8.10 -17.06 16.86
N LEU A 213 -8.43 -16.03 16.08
CA LEU A 213 -8.13 -14.64 16.38
C LEU A 213 -9.42 -13.83 16.49
N ARG A 214 -9.35 -12.72 17.23
CA ARG A 214 -10.44 -11.75 17.40
C ARG A 214 -9.94 -10.35 17.08
N VAL A 215 -10.76 -9.54 16.40
CA VAL A 215 -10.50 -8.10 16.24
C VAL A 215 -10.89 -7.40 17.53
N LEU A 216 -9.94 -6.78 18.21
CA LEU A 216 -10.17 -6.04 19.45
C LEU A 216 -10.70 -4.63 19.15
N GLY A 217 -10.32 -4.05 18.01
CA GLY A 217 -10.80 -2.75 17.56
C GLY A 217 -10.31 -2.38 16.17
N VAL A 218 -11.15 -1.60 15.49
CA VAL A 218 -10.91 -1.04 14.15
C VAL A 218 -10.56 0.43 14.26
N MET A 219 -9.45 0.86 13.67
CA MET A 219 -8.98 2.24 13.70
C MET A 219 -9.56 3.05 12.53
N ASP A 220 -10.88 3.05 12.40
CA ASP A 220 -11.64 3.82 11.39
C ASP A 220 -12.89 4.42 12.05
N SER A 221 -13.49 5.38 11.38
CA SER A 221 -14.79 5.96 11.77
C SER A 221 -15.95 4.99 11.59
N ARG A 222 -15.78 3.92 10.78
CA ARG A 222 -16.79 2.90 10.46
C ARG A 222 -16.24 1.50 10.67
N ARG A 223 -17.12 0.57 11.02
CA ARG A 223 -16.79 -0.86 11.07
C ARG A 223 -16.44 -1.40 9.70
N LEU A 224 -15.58 -2.41 9.67
CA LEU A 224 -15.20 -3.08 8.43
C LEU A 224 -16.27 -4.12 8.02
N PRO A 225 -16.69 -4.12 6.75
CA PRO A 225 -17.66 -5.11 6.25
C PRO A 225 -17.20 -6.57 6.41
N GLN A 226 -15.89 -6.81 6.46
CA GLN A 226 -15.29 -8.14 6.61
C GLN A 226 -15.40 -8.69 8.05
N VAL A 227 -15.56 -7.80 9.02
CA VAL A 227 -15.64 -8.08 10.47
C VAL A 227 -16.65 -7.14 11.15
N PRO A 228 -17.92 -7.18 10.74
CA PRO A 228 -18.94 -6.19 11.15
C PRO A 228 -19.23 -6.20 12.64
N GLU A 229 -18.90 -7.30 13.33
CA GLU A 229 -19.01 -7.44 14.79
C GLU A 229 -17.95 -6.65 15.55
N ALA A 230 -16.80 -6.35 14.92
CA ALA A 230 -15.69 -5.67 15.56
C ALA A 230 -15.98 -4.17 15.74
N PRO A 231 -15.93 -3.64 16.98
CA PRO A 231 -16.18 -2.22 17.22
C PRO A 231 -15.03 -1.37 16.73
N THR A 232 -15.32 -0.11 16.37
CA THR A 232 -14.28 0.90 16.10
C THR A 232 -13.71 1.45 17.42
N PHE A 233 -12.50 2.01 17.36
CA PHE A 233 -11.94 2.75 18.51
C PHE A 233 -12.88 3.89 18.94
N LYS A 234 -13.48 4.58 17.96
CA LYS A 234 -14.42 5.68 18.20
C LYS A 234 -15.68 5.24 18.93
N GLU A 235 -16.28 4.10 18.57
CA GLU A 235 -17.44 3.53 19.26
C GLU A 235 -17.10 3.18 20.73
N MET A 236 -15.84 2.89 21.04
CA MET A 236 -15.35 2.59 22.39
C MET A 236 -14.89 3.84 23.16
N GLY A 237 -15.03 5.05 22.58
CA GLY A 237 -14.72 6.32 23.20
C GLY A 237 -13.26 6.81 22.98
N TYR A 238 -12.55 6.22 22.02
CA TYR A 238 -11.18 6.61 21.68
C TYR A 238 -11.13 7.25 20.31
N ASP A 239 -10.65 8.50 20.23
CA ASP A 239 -10.46 9.21 18.96
C ASP A 239 -9.14 8.79 18.30
N LEU A 240 -9.14 7.61 17.71
CA LEU A 240 -8.01 7.09 16.95
C LEU A 240 -8.48 6.54 15.60
N GLU A 241 -8.02 7.17 14.55
CA GLU A 241 -8.14 6.68 13.17
C GLU A 241 -6.74 6.49 12.59
N ALA A 242 -6.49 5.32 12.01
CA ALA A 242 -5.22 5.00 11.36
C ALA A 242 -5.49 4.11 10.16
N THR A 243 -5.26 4.65 8.99
CA THR A 243 -5.59 4.00 7.73
C THR A 243 -4.34 3.87 6.88
N LEU A 244 -3.97 2.63 6.56
CA LEU A 244 -2.99 2.40 5.50
C LEU A 244 -3.63 2.81 4.19
N TRP A 245 -2.91 3.59 3.42
CA TRP A 245 -3.37 4.02 2.11
C TRP A 245 -2.30 3.79 1.07
N TYR A 246 -2.76 3.58 -0.14
CA TYR A 246 -1.92 3.34 -1.30
C TYR A 246 -2.35 4.27 -2.42
N SER A 247 -1.38 4.80 -3.14
CA SER A 247 -1.59 5.71 -4.26
C SER A 247 -0.62 5.40 -5.39
N LEU A 248 -0.84 6.00 -6.54
CA LEU A 248 0.09 5.97 -7.65
C LEU A 248 0.79 7.32 -7.76
N SER A 249 2.09 7.27 -7.93
CA SER A 249 2.94 8.44 -8.18
C SER A 249 3.91 8.14 -9.33
N VAL A 250 4.30 9.18 -10.05
CA VAL A 250 5.26 9.11 -11.16
C VAL A 250 6.40 10.10 -10.91
N PRO A 251 7.52 10.06 -11.65
CA PRO A 251 8.56 11.09 -11.56
C PRO A 251 7.97 12.50 -11.75
N SER A 252 8.44 13.47 -10.98
CA SER A 252 7.86 14.83 -10.93
C SER A 252 7.82 15.56 -12.27
N ALA A 253 8.80 15.29 -13.15
CA ALA A 253 8.87 15.89 -14.49
C ALA A 253 7.95 15.20 -15.54
N THR A 254 7.10 14.24 -15.12
CA THR A 254 6.15 13.57 -16.03
C THR A 254 5.15 14.58 -16.61
N PRO A 255 4.93 14.61 -17.93
CA PRO A 255 3.98 15.51 -18.56
C PRO A 255 2.55 15.33 -18.01
N LYS A 256 1.86 16.45 -17.84
CA LYS A 256 0.50 16.47 -17.25
C LYS A 256 -0.48 15.57 -18.01
N ASP A 257 -0.42 15.54 -19.32
CA ASP A 257 -1.29 14.70 -20.15
C ASP A 257 -1.08 13.19 -19.92
N ALA A 258 0.15 12.77 -19.60
CA ALA A 258 0.44 11.39 -19.22
C ALA A 258 -0.15 11.05 -17.83
N ILE A 259 -0.05 11.98 -16.88
CA ILE A 259 -0.67 11.86 -15.54
C ILE A 259 -2.19 11.77 -15.68
N ASP A 260 -2.81 12.66 -16.46
CA ASP A 260 -4.26 12.71 -16.66
C ASP A 260 -4.80 11.44 -17.33
N ARG A 261 -4.09 10.90 -18.33
CA ARG A 261 -4.44 9.61 -18.94
C ARG A 261 -4.40 8.47 -17.92
N LEU A 262 -3.35 8.40 -17.13
CA LEU A 262 -3.19 7.37 -16.11
C LEU A 262 -4.27 7.48 -15.02
N ASN A 263 -4.50 8.69 -14.52
CA ASN A 263 -5.54 9.00 -13.55
C ASN A 263 -6.92 8.53 -14.06
N LYS A 264 -7.30 8.93 -15.28
CA LYS A 264 -8.57 8.55 -15.88
C LYS A 264 -8.73 7.04 -16.00
N ALA A 265 -7.71 6.36 -16.52
CA ALA A 265 -7.76 4.90 -16.72
C ALA A 265 -7.93 4.16 -15.39
N VAL A 266 -7.17 4.56 -14.36
CA VAL A 266 -7.22 3.94 -13.02
C VAL A 266 -8.55 4.21 -12.34
N ASN A 267 -9.05 5.46 -12.36
CA ASN A 267 -10.33 5.80 -11.72
C ASN A 267 -11.53 5.09 -12.39
N GLN A 268 -11.48 4.85 -13.71
CA GLN A 268 -12.51 4.05 -14.39
C GLN A 268 -12.55 2.59 -13.92
N VAL A 269 -11.39 2.00 -13.62
CA VAL A 269 -11.33 0.65 -13.03
C VAL A 269 -11.83 0.65 -11.60
N ILE A 270 -11.37 1.60 -10.79
CA ILE A 270 -11.72 1.68 -9.36
C ILE A 270 -13.22 1.88 -9.13
N ALA A 271 -13.90 2.56 -10.06
CA ALA A 271 -15.35 2.77 -10.00
C ALA A 271 -16.17 1.55 -10.46
N ASP A 272 -15.53 0.53 -11.03
CA ASP A 272 -16.22 -0.67 -11.53
C ASP A 272 -16.68 -1.57 -10.38
N PRO A 273 -17.97 -1.92 -10.28
CA PRO A 273 -18.48 -2.77 -9.20
C PRO A 273 -17.84 -4.16 -9.12
N GLU A 274 -17.44 -4.75 -10.26
CA GLU A 274 -16.75 -6.03 -10.27
C GLU A 274 -15.34 -5.89 -9.67
N PHE A 275 -14.62 -4.83 -10.02
CA PHE A 275 -13.35 -4.52 -9.41
C PHE A 275 -13.46 -4.28 -7.90
N VAL A 276 -14.46 -3.49 -7.47
CA VAL A 276 -14.72 -3.23 -6.03
C VAL A 276 -14.94 -4.53 -5.28
N THR A 277 -15.70 -5.48 -5.85
CA THR A 277 -15.92 -6.78 -5.24
C THR A 277 -14.62 -7.58 -5.09
N LYS A 278 -13.78 -7.62 -6.13
CA LYS A 278 -12.49 -8.30 -6.11
C LYS A 278 -11.52 -7.65 -5.13
N ALA A 279 -11.48 -6.33 -5.07
CA ALA A 279 -10.65 -5.57 -4.16
C ALA A 279 -11.00 -5.86 -2.68
N ARG A 280 -12.30 -5.85 -2.36
CA ARG A 280 -12.79 -6.16 -1.02
C ARG A 280 -12.52 -7.60 -0.59
N ALA A 281 -12.51 -8.53 -1.54
CA ALA A 281 -12.17 -9.93 -1.26
C ALA A 281 -10.72 -10.10 -0.76
N VAL A 282 -9.80 -9.21 -1.18
CA VAL A 282 -8.42 -9.13 -0.68
C VAL A 282 -8.25 -8.10 0.44
N GLY A 283 -9.34 -7.61 1.04
CA GLY A 283 -9.32 -6.72 2.21
C GLY A 283 -8.95 -5.26 1.92
N MET A 284 -9.05 -4.82 0.66
CA MET A 284 -8.76 -3.45 0.24
C MET A 284 -10.05 -2.72 -0.13
N GLU A 285 -10.19 -1.48 0.34
CA GLU A 285 -11.26 -0.59 -0.08
C GLU A 285 -10.75 0.32 -1.20
N PRO A 286 -11.28 0.21 -2.43
CA PRO A 286 -10.88 1.06 -3.54
C PRO A 286 -11.21 2.52 -3.26
N ARG A 287 -10.29 3.40 -3.63
CA ARG A 287 -10.50 4.84 -3.54
C ARG A 287 -9.75 5.53 -4.67
N GLY A 288 -10.47 6.28 -5.47
CA GLY A 288 -9.94 7.11 -6.54
C GLY A 288 -9.75 8.57 -6.10
N GLY A 289 -9.65 9.45 -7.07
CA GLY A 289 -9.59 10.89 -6.90
C GLY A 289 -8.70 11.56 -7.94
N THR A 290 -8.59 12.88 -7.85
CA THR A 290 -7.72 13.67 -8.73
C THR A 290 -6.28 13.72 -8.18
N PRO A 291 -5.30 14.11 -9.01
CA PRO A 291 -3.94 14.37 -8.54
C PRO A 291 -3.87 15.44 -7.44
N GLU A 292 -4.71 16.48 -7.54
CA GLU A 292 -4.78 17.57 -6.57
C GLU A 292 -5.36 17.11 -5.22
N GLU A 293 -6.39 16.26 -5.25
CA GLU A 293 -6.95 15.64 -4.05
C GLU A 293 -5.93 14.75 -3.36
N LEU A 294 -5.18 13.93 -4.12
CA LEU A 294 -4.10 13.12 -3.59
C LEU A 294 -2.99 13.99 -2.98
N ALA A 295 -2.57 15.05 -3.66
CA ALA A 295 -1.55 15.97 -3.14
C ALA A 295 -1.98 16.62 -1.80
N LYS A 296 -3.25 17.03 -1.70
CA LYS A 296 -3.81 17.59 -0.46
C LYS A 296 -3.87 16.52 0.65
N PHE A 297 -4.29 15.31 0.30
CA PHE A 297 -4.37 14.19 1.24
C PHE A 297 -2.98 13.82 1.79
N VAL A 298 -1.97 13.68 0.92
CA VAL A 298 -0.59 13.35 1.33
C VAL A 298 -0.02 14.41 2.27
N ARG A 299 -0.28 15.71 2.01
CA ARG A 299 0.14 16.79 2.92
C ARG A 299 -0.53 16.67 4.29
N ALA A 300 -1.84 16.43 4.33
CA ALA A 300 -2.56 16.27 5.59
C ALA A 300 -2.05 15.06 6.40
N GLU A 301 -1.74 13.95 5.73
CA GLU A 301 -1.13 12.77 6.36
C GLU A 301 0.30 13.05 6.86
N HIS A 302 1.09 13.77 6.10
CA HIS A 302 2.43 14.22 6.52
C HIS A 302 2.33 15.08 7.80
N ASP A 303 1.46 16.10 7.79
CA ASP A 303 1.29 17.03 8.91
C ASP A 303 0.73 16.34 10.17
N ARG A 304 -0.02 15.26 9.99
CA ARG A 304 -0.54 14.44 11.08
C ARG A 304 0.52 13.52 11.70
N TRP A 305 1.25 12.78 10.85
CA TRP A 305 2.08 11.66 11.32
C TRP A 305 3.53 12.05 11.58
N VAL A 306 4.12 12.98 10.83
CA VAL A 306 5.52 13.36 10.97
C VAL A 306 5.83 13.97 12.35
N PRO A 307 5.04 14.93 12.88
CA PRO A 307 5.28 15.46 14.23
C PRO A 307 5.16 14.39 15.32
N LEU A 308 4.20 13.47 15.16
CA LEU A 308 4.06 12.35 16.09
C LEU A 308 5.30 11.45 16.07
N LEU A 309 5.77 11.06 14.87
CA LEU A 309 6.97 10.27 14.71
C LEU A 309 8.20 10.92 15.34
N GLN A 310 8.36 12.22 15.14
CA GLN A 310 9.44 12.99 15.76
C GLN A 310 9.37 12.98 17.29
N SER A 311 8.15 13.06 17.86
CA SER A 311 7.92 13.02 19.32
C SER A 311 8.23 11.67 19.97
N LEU A 312 8.30 10.59 19.17
CA LEU A 312 8.63 9.25 19.66
C LEU A 312 10.14 9.02 19.80
N ASN A 313 10.98 9.94 19.31
CA ASN A 313 12.45 9.86 19.37
C ASN A 313 13.01 8.49 18.97
N LEU A 314 12.45 7.90 17.91
CA LEU A 314 12.88 6.61 17.41
C LEU A 314 14.32 6.71 16.85
N PRO A 315 15.19 5.71 17.07
CA PRO A 315 16.51 5.69 16.47
C PRO A 315 16.36 5.67 14.95
N LYS A 316 17.09 6.58 14.28
CA LYS A 316 17.12 6.63 12.83
C LYS A 316 17.78 5.38 12.26
N GLN A 317 17.23 4.89 11.17
CA GLN A 317 17.74 3.72 10.46
C GLN A 317 18.76 4.16 9.41
N VAL A 318 19.81 3.35 9.23
CA VAL A 318 20.71 3.43 8.09
C VAL A 318 20.20 2.47 7.03
N HIS A 319 20.15 2.89 5.78
CA HIS A 319 19.63 2.06 4.68
C HIS A 319 20.76 1.63 3.76
#